data_c7d5ff15c1ec1b6bd01f6aba20ea9fca
#
_entry.id   c7d5ff15c1ec1b6bd01f6aba20ea9fca
#
_cell.length_a   1.000
_cell.length_b   1.000
_cell.length_c   1.000
_cell.angle_alpha   90.00
_cell.angle_beta   90.00
_cell.angle_gamma   90.00
#
_symmetry.space_group_name_H-M   'P 1'
#
loop_
_entity.id
_entity.type
_entity.pdbx_description
1 polymer ?
#
loop_
_entity_poly.entity_id
_entity_poly.type
_entity_poly.pdbx_seq_one_letter_code
_entity_poly.pdbx_strand_id
1 'polypeptide(L)'
;MTVRVRYGPSPTGEPHVGNIRTALFDWLFARHHGGQFIVRIEDTDQKRSVDGAEEMILDALRWLGIDWDEGPDKGGPHAPYRQSERLPLYQEAVHRLLAEGKAYRCACTSERLAELRTRQQKAKQPPGYDSHCRTLSDAEMERDIADHGGHHVVRFKVPNE
;
A
#
# COMPACT_ATOMS: atom_id res chain seq x y z
N MET A 1 11.50 23.53 2.74
CA MET A 1 10.67 22.44 2.16
C MET A 1 9.22 22.82 2.34
N THR A 2 8.42 22.71 1.29
CA THR A 2 6.96 22.87 1.40
C THR A 2 6.37 21.62 2.04
N VAL A 3 5.52 21.79 3.04
CA VAL A 3 4.78 20.68 3.66
C VAL A 3 3.82 20.07 2.62
N ARG A 4 3.84 18.76 2.48
CA ARG A 4 2.92 17.99 1.62
C ARG A 4 2.39 16.81 2.41
N VAL A 5 1.12 16.74 2.58
CA VAL A 5 0.42 15.63 3.28
C VAL A 5 -0.54 14.94 2.35
N ARG A 6 -0.84 13.69 2.65
CA ARG A 6 -1.69 12.87 1.79
C ARG A 6 -2.73 12.10 2.58
N TYR A 7 -3.97 12.32 2.24
CA TYR A 7 -5.07 11.44 2.59
C TYR A 7 -5.16 10.30 1.56
N GLY A 8 -5.12 9.04 2.03
CA GLY A 8 -5.12 7.85 1.19
C GLY A 8 -6.31 6.94 1.49
N PRO A 9 -7.52 7.29 1.09
CA PRO A 9 -8.68 6.45 1.34
C PRO A 9 -8.72 5.23 0.41
N SER A 10 -9.22 4.10 0.95
CA SER A 10 -9.56 2.94 0.13
C SER A 10 -11.04 2.98 -0.25
N PRO A 11 -11.39 2.77 -1.54
CA PRO A 11 -12.78 2.87 -2.01
C PRO A 11 -13.56 1.58 -1.72
N THR A 12 -13.65 1.18 -0.44
CA THR A 12 -14.24 -0.09 0.00
C THR A 12 -15.63 0.07 0.61
N GLY A 13 -16.26 1.23 0.41
CA GLY A 13 -17.58 1.56 0.89
C GLY A 13 -17.73 3.03 1.27
N GLU A 14 -18.80 3.34 1.99
CA GLU A 14 -19.08 4.70 2.45
C GLU A 14 -17.99 5.21 3.40
N PRO A 15 -17.60 6.50 3.27
CA PRO A 15 -16.67 7.10 4.20
C PRO A 15 -17.30 7.21 5.60
N HIS A 16 -16.57 6.82 6.63
CA HIS A 16 -16.99 6.95 8.01
C HIS A 16 -16.18 8.04 8.75
N VAL A 17 -16.68 8.48 9.90
CA VAL A 17 -16.10 9.57 10.68
C VAL A 17 -14.60 9.39 10.97
N GLY A 18 -14.13 8.15 11.15
CA GLY A 18 -12.71 7.86 11.38
C GLY A 18 -11.83 8.23 10.20
N ASN A 19 -12.27 7.91 8.97
CA ASN A 19 -11.55 8.26 7.75
C ASN A 19 -11.54 9.76 7.52
N ILE A 20 -12.70 10.40 7.68
CA ILE A 20 -12.85 11.85 7.53
C ILE A 20 -12.03 12.62 8.57
N ARG A 21 -11.98 12.13 9.81
CA ARG A 21 -11.11 12.73 10.84
C ARG A 21 -9.65 12.77 10.40
N THR A 22 -9.13 11.70 9.82
CA THR A 22 -7.75 11.68 9.30
C THR A 22 -7.57 12.73 8.21
N ALA A 23 -8.48 12.80 7.23
CA ALA A 23 -8.45 13.82 6.19
C ALA A 23 -8.47 15.25 6.76
N LEU A 24 -9.31 15.53 7.77
CA LEU A 24 -9.41 16.82 8.42
C LEU A 24 -8.10 17.21 9.10
N PHE A 25 -7.47 16.30 9.84
CA PHE A 25 -6.19 16.59 10.51
C PHE A 25 -5.07 16.87 9.50
N ASP A 26 -4.98 16.07 8.44
CA ASP A 26 -4.01 16.28 7.36
C ASP A 26 -4.23 17.62 6.66
N TRP A 27 -5.49 17.95 6.36
CA TRP A 27 -5.86 19.22 5.74
C TRP A 27 -5.51 20.42 6.63
N LEU A 28 -5.89 20.39 7.91
CA LEU A 28 -5.57 21.44 8.87
C LEU A 28 -4.05 21.64 8.99
N PHE A 29 -3.29 20.55 9.06
CA PHE A 29 -1.84 20.61 9.12
C PHE A 29 -1.25 21.24 7.86
N ALA A 30 -1.72 20.85 6.67
CA ALA A 30 -1.29 21.46 5.42
C ALA A 30 -1.59 22.96 5.41
N ARG A 31 -2.82 23.35 5.70
CA ARG A 31 -3.25 24.77 5.66
C ARG A 31 -2.53 25.62 6.70
N HIS A 32 -2.32 25.09 7.91
CA HIS A 32 -1.56 25.80 8.96
C HIS A 32 -0.12 26.12 8.53
N HIS A 33 0.52 25.23 7.78
CA HIS A 33 1.90 25.40 7.32
C HIS A 33 2.02 25.98 5.89
N GLY A 34 0.95 26.48 5.28
CA GLY A 34 0.97 26.94 3.89
C GLY A 34 1.40 25.83 2.90
N GLY A 35 1.11 24.59 3.24
CA GLY A 35 1.47 23.39 2.48
C GLY A 35 0.36 22.92 1.54
N GLN A 36 0.51 21.70 1.03
CA GLN A 36 -0.40 21.06 0.08
C GLN A 36 -1.07 19.84 0.70
N PHE A 37 -2.37 19.71 0.47
CA PHE A 37 -3.16 18.53 0.83
C PHE A 37 -3.54 17.76 -0.42
N ILE A 38 -3.18 16.47 -0.44
CA ILE A 38 -3.30 15.60 -1.60
C ILE A 38 -4.27 14.48 -1.27
N VAL A 39 -5.17 14.16 -2.21
CA VAL A 39 -6.01 12.96 -2.15
C VAL A 39 -5.48 11.93 -3.13
N ARG A 40 -5.15 10.72 -2.66
CA ARG A 40 -4.80 9.59 -3.53
C ARG A 40 -5.60 8.36 -3.13
N ILE A 41 -6.43 7.90 -4.05
CA ILE A 41 -7.24 6.71 -3.86
C ILE A 41 -6.34 5.47 -3.77
N GLU A 42 -6.48 4.70 -2.70
CA GLU A 42 -5.73 3.46 -2.48
C GLU A 42 -6.60 2.24 -2.81
N ASP A 43 -6.77 2.01 -4.10
CA ASP A 43 -7.64 1.01 -4.73
C ASP A 43 -6.94 -0.32 -5.05
N THR A 44 -5.94 -0.70 -4.25
CA THR A 44 -5.17 -1.94 -4.47
C THR A 44 -5.97 -3.21 -4.20
N ASP A 45 -6.98 -3.16 -3.33
CA ASP A 45 -7.88 -4.28 -3.06
C ASP A 45 -9.12 -4.20 -3.95
N GLN A 46 -8.96 -4.54 -5.22
CA GLN A 46 -10.03 -4.49 -6.20
C GLN A 46 -11.23 -5.41 -5.86
N LYS A 47 -11.01 -6.47 -5.06
CA LYS A 47 -12.09 -7.38 -4.64
C LYS A 47 -13.06 -6.73 -3.67
N ARG A 48 -12.61 -5.74 -2.91
CA ARG A 48 -13.42 -4.96 -1.96
C ARG A 48 -13.79 -3.58 -2.47
N SER A 49 -13.36 -3.23 -3.67
CA SER A 49 -13.74 -1.96 -4.28
C SER A 49 -15.25 -1.94 -4.53
N VAL A 50 -15.89 -0.82 -4.19
CA VAL A 50 -17.32 -0.60 -4.37
C VAL A 50 -17.52 0.49 -5.42
N ASP A 51 -18.36 0.22 -6.39
CA ASP A 51 -18.69 1.19 -7.44
C ASP A 51 -19.23 2.49 -6.84
N GLY A 52 -18.71 3.63 -7.28
CA GLY A 52 -19.09 4.94 -6.79
C GLY A 52 -18.47 5.35 -5.45
N ALA A 53 -17.72 4.46 -4.77
CA ALA A 53 -17.12 4.78 -3.46
C ALA A 53 -16.08 5.92 -3.55
N GLU A 54 -15.35 6.02 -4.65
CA GLU A 54 -14.43 7.15 -4.89
C GLU A 54 -15.18 8.47 -4.88
N GLU A 55 -16.27 8.58 -5.63
CA GLU A 55 -17.06 9.81 -5.71
C GLU A 55 -17.70 10.15 -4.36
N MET A 56 -18.21 9.16 -3.62
CA MET A 56 -18.76 9.38 -2.27
C MET A 56 -17.69 9.93 -1.31
N ILE A 57 -16.44 9.50 -1.42
CA ILE A 57 -15.32 10.03 -0.62
C ILE A 57 -15.05 11.49 -0.98
N LEU A 58 -14.95 11.81 -2.26
CA LEU A 58 -14.70 13.18 -2.73
C LEU A 58 -15.86 14.12 -2.37
N ASP A 59 -17.11 13.65 -2.50
CA ASP A 59 -18.30 14.42 -2.12
C ASP A 59 -18.38 14.68 -0.61
N ALA A 60 -18.00 13.72 0.22
CA ALA A 60 -17.92 13.93 1.66
C ALA A 60 -16.89 15.01 2.03
N LEU A 61 -15.73 15.03 1.36
CA LEU A 61 -14.74 16.10 1.55
C LEU A 61 -15.26 17.46 1.09
N ARG A 62 -15.89 17.53 -0.09
CA ARG A 62 -16.52 18.76 -0.61
C ARG A 62 -17.59 19.31 0.33
N TRP A 63 -18.46 18.42 0.83
CA TRP A 63 -19.53 18.78 1.76
C TRP A 63 -18.98 19.37 3.07
N LEU A 64 -17.82 18.89 3.54
CA LEU A 64 -17.15 19.39 4.74
C LEU A 64 -16.31 20.66 4.49
N GLY A 65 -16.21 21.13 3.24
CA GLY A 65 -15.34 22.25 2.88
C GLY A 65 -13.85 21.92 2.92
N ILE A 66 -13.48 20.65 2.88
CA ILE A 66 -12.10 20.18 2.82
C ILE A 66 -11.68 20.14 1.34
N ASP A 67 -11.02 21.20 0.89
CA ASP A 67 -10.45 21.29 -0.46
C ASP A 67 -9.07 20.62 -0.53
N TRP A 68 -8.72 20.07 -1.69
CA TRP A 68 -7.41 19.47 -1.96
C TRP A 68 -6.72 20.13 -3.14
N ASP A 69 -5.38 20.08 -3.12
CA ASP A 69 -4.55 20.72 -4.14
C ASP A 69 -4.27 19.78 -5.32
N GLU A 70 -4.14 18.47 -5.04
CA GLU A 70 -3.89 17.43 -6.02
C GLU A 70 -4.78 16.21 -5.73
N GLY A 71 -5.26 15.57 -6.77
CA GLY A 71 -6.16 14.41 -6.60
C GLY A 71 -6.59 13.77 -7.92
N PRO A 72 -7.43 12.71 -7.86
CA PRO A 72 -7.84 11.95 -9.04
C PRO A 72 -8.65 12.77 -10.05
N ASP A 73 -9.37 13.79 -9.58
CA ASP A 73 -10.20 14.70 -10.38
C ASP A 73 -9.46 15.98 -10.80
N LYS A 74 -8.50 16.44 -10.00
CA LYS A 74 -7.73 17.68 -10.25
C LYS A 74 -6.41 17.44 -10.97
N GLY A 75 -5.87 16.22 -10.91
CA GLY A 75 -4.53 15.95 -11.37
C GLY A 75 -3.45 16.58 -10.50
N GLY A 76 -2.28 16.83 -11.08
CA GLY A 76 -1.13 17.46 -10.41
C GLY A 76 0.21 16.90 -10.88
N PRO A 77 1.33 17.46 -10.38
CA PRO A 77 2.67 17.13 -10.88
C PRO A 77 3.15 15.72 -10.54
N HIS A 78 2.46 15.03 -9.64
CA HIS A 78 2.81 13.67 -9.20
C HIS A 78 1.73 12.63 -9.55
N ALA A 79 0.95 12.91 -10.58
CA ALA A 79 -0.05 11.98 -11.12
C ALA A 79 0.60 10.63 -11.52
N PRO A 80 -0.20 9.56 -11.58
CA PRO A 80 -1.62 9.46 -11.27
C PRO A 80 -1.93 9.40 -9.78
N TYR A 81 -3.19 9.71 -9.42
CA TYR A 81 -3.67 9.74 -8.01
C TYR A 81 -4.63 8.59 -7.68
N ARG A 82 -4.64 7.54 -8.48
CA ARG A 82 -5.16 6.21 -8.12
C ARG A 82 -3.99 5.25 -8.02
N GLN A 83 -3.93 4.47 -6.94
CA GLN A 83 -2.77 3.61 -6.68
C GLN A 83 -2.63 2.50 -7.73
N SER A 84 -3.73 1.96 -8.24
CA SER A 84 -3.76 0.97 -9.32
C SER A 84 -3.09 1.46 -10.61
N GLU A 85 -3.17 2.75 -10.91
CA GLU A 85 -2.56 3.37 -12.09
C GLU A 85 -1.04 3.61 -11.94
N ARG A 86 -0.47 3.37 -10.77
CA ARG A 86 0.95 3.63 -10.44
C ARG A 86 1.84 2.40 -10.56
N LEU A 87 1.33 1.29 -11.06
CA LEU A 87 2.06 0.03 -11.14
C LEU A 87 3.46 0.15 -11.80
N PRO A 88 3.65 0.87 -12.91
CA PRO A 88 4.97 1.04 -13.52
C PRO A 88 6.00 1.68 -12.57
N LEU A 89 5.59 2.70 -11.80
CA LEU A 89 6.47 3.36 -10.81
C LEU A 89 6.87 2.41 -9.68
N TYR A 90 5.95 1.54 -9.26
CA TYR A 90 6.23 0.54 -8.23
C TYR A 90 7.16 -0.55 -8.75
N GLN A 91 6.98 -0.99 -9.99
CA GLN A 91 7.86 -1.98 -10.62
C GLN A 91 9.30 -1.47 -10.72
N GLU A 92 9.50 -0.23 -11.16
CA GLU A 92 10.82 0.41 -11.19
C GLU A 92 11.46 0.45 -9.80
N ALA A 93 10.70 0.91 -8.79
CA ALA A 93 11.19 0.98 -7.42
C ALA A 93 11.53 -0.41 -6.85
N VAL A 94 10.72 -1.43 -7.15
CA VAL A 94 10.95 -2.83 -6.75
C VAL A 94 12.23 -3.37 -7.39
N HIS A 95 12.43 -3.17 -8.69
CA HIS A 95 13.66 -3.59 -9.38
C HIS A 95 14.90 -2.97 -8.75
N ARG A 96 14.85 -1.68 -8.45
CA ARG A 96 15.96 -0.99 -7.77
C ARG A 96 16.25 -1.57 -6.40
N LEU A 97 15.21 -1.83 -5.59
CA LEU A 97 15.37 -2.40 -4.25
C LEU A 97 15.93 -3.83 -4.27
N LEU A 98 15.55 -4.63 -5.27
CA LEU A 98 16.12 -5.96 -5.49
C LEU A 98 17.61 -5.85 -5.87
N ALA A 99 17.96 -4.97 -6.81
CA ALA A 99 19.34 -4.76 -7.24
C ALA A 99 20.24 -4.24 -6.09
N GLU A 100 19.69 -3.39 -5.20
CA GLU A 100 20.40 -2.91 -4.02
C GLU A 100 20.44 -3.92 -2.86
N GLY A 101 19.84 -5.11 -3.02
CA GLY A 101 19.75 -6.12 -1.98
C GLY A 101 18.87 -5.73 -0.78
N LYS A 102 18.05 -4.69 -0.91
CA LYS A 102 17.11 -4.19 0.12
C LYS A 102 15.76 -4.89 0.11
N ALA A 103 15.52 -5.70 -0.90
CA ALA A 103 14.34 -6.55 -1.02
C ALA A 103 14.76 -7.95 -1.48
N TYR A 104 13.83 -8.89 -1.43
CA TYR A 104 14.01 -10.26 -1.89
C TYR A 104 12.70 -10.84 -2.42
N ARG A 105 12.80 -11.83 -3.31
CA ARG A 105 11.64 -12.56 -3.82
C ARG A 105 11.18 -13.61 -2.81
N CYS A 106 9.90 -13.90 -2.80
CA CYS A 106 9.30 -14.90 -1.91
C CYS A 106 8.20 -15.65 -2.63
N ALA A 107 8.37 -16.95 -2.82
CA ALA A 107 7.44 -17.85 -3.48
C ALA A 107 6.51 -18.60 -2.49
N CYS A 108 6.48 -18.21 -1.21
CA CYS A 108 5.59 -18.87 -0.23
C CYS A 108 4.13 -18.79 -0.65
N THR A 109 3.46 -19.94 -0.69
CA THR A 109 2.04 -20.03 -1.02
C THR A 109 1.15 -19.53 0.12
N SER A 110 -0.12 -19.27 -0.21
CA SER A 110 -1.14 -18.86 0.76
C SER A 110 -1.35 -19.93 1.83
N GLU A 111 -1.32 -21.20 1.44
CA GLU A 111 -1.49 -22.38 2.31
C GLU A 111 -0.36 -22.45 3.33
N ARG A 112 0.90 -22.36 2.87
CA ARG A 112 2.06 -22.32 3.76
C ARG A 112 2.00 -21.19 4.77
N LEU A 113 1.58 -19.99 4.33
CA LEU A 113 1.45 -18.85 5.21
C LEU A 113 0.31 -19.02 6.21
N ALA A 114 -0.80 -19.65 5.85
CA ALA A 114 -1.89 -20.00 6.73
C ALA A 114 -1.48 -21.03 7.79
N GLU A 115 -0.76 -22.06 7.40
CA GLU A 115 -0.19 -23.06 8.31
C GLU A 115 0.78 -22.43 9.32
N LEU A 116 1.67 -21.55 8.84
CA LEU A 116 2.59 -20.82 9.70
C LEU A 116 1.83 -20.03 10.77
N ARG A 117 0.80 -19.26 10.38
CA ARG A 117 -0.05 -18.49 11.32
C ARG A 117 -0.72 -19.40 12.35
N THR A 118 -1.28 -20.53 11.91
CA THR A 118 -1.93 -21.50 12.79
C THR A 118 -0.95 -22.08 13.81
N ARG A 119 0.28 -22.40 13.39
CA ARG A 119 1.34 -22.90 14.25
C ARG A 119 1.76 -21.85 15.29
N GLN A 120 1.96 -20.60 14.86
CA GLN A 120 2.32 -19.49 15.76
C GLN A 120 1.21 -19.22 16.77
N GLN A 121 -0.06 -19.24 16.34
CA GLN A 121 -1.20 -19.06 17.26
C GLN A 121 -1.29 -20.16 18.30
N LYS A 122 -1.12 -21.43 17.92
CA LYS A 122 -1.07 -22.57 18.86
C LYS A 122 0.11 -22.45 19.87
N ALA A 123 1.23 -21.93 19.40
CA ALA A 123 2.42 -21.71 20.22
C ALA A 123 2.37 -20.40 21.05
N LYS A 124 1.25 -19.62 20.95
CA LYS A 124 1.11 -18.29 21.56
C LYS A 124 2.24 -17.32 21.19
N GLN A 125 2.79 -17.46 19.99
CA GLN A 125 3.79 -16.57 19.42
C GLN A 125 3.13 -15.44 18.64
N PRO A 126 3.74 -14.24 18.55
CA PRO A 126 3.26 -13.18 17.71
C PRO A 126 3.17 -13.65 16.24
N PRO A 127 2.07 -13.32 15.52
CA PRO A 127 1.97 -13.68 14.12
C PRO A 127 2.98 -12.88 13.29
N GLY A 128 3.70 -13.54 12.41
CA GLY A 128 4.68 -12.90 11.54
C GLY A 128 5.20 -13.84 10.46
N TYR A 129 5.79 -13.27 9.43
CA TYR A 129 6.48 -14.05 8.43
C TYR A 129 7.83 -14.56 8.98
N ASP A 130 8.11 -15.84 8.79
CA ASP A 130 9.31 -16.52 9.33
C ASP A 130 10.61 -16.27 8.53
N SER A 131 10.56 -15.35 7.57
CA SER A 131 11.70 -15.00 6.70
C SER A 131 12.27 -16.16 5.89
N HIS A 132 11.52 -17.24 5.66
CA HIS A 132 11.95 -18.45 4.99
C HIS A 132 12.71 -18.18 3.68
N CYS A 133 12.14 -17.35 2.79
CA CYS A 133 12.77 -17.06 1.49
C CYS A 133 13.89 -16.02 1.56
N ARG A 134 14.15 -15.40 2.73
CA ARG A 134 15.15 -14.34 2.85
C ARG A 134 16.58 -14.81 2.70
N THR A 135 16.83 -16.09 3.03
CA THR A 135 18.15 -16.70 3.09
C THR A 135 18.41 -17.68 1.95
N LEU A 136 17.44 -17.90 1.08
CA LEU A 136 17.61 -18.77 -0.09
C LEU A 136 18.59 -18.14 -1.08
N SER A 137 19.43 -18.97 -1.69
CA SER A 137 20.25 -18.59 -2.84
C SER A 137 19.35 -18.29 -4.06
N ASP A 138 19.89 -17.55 -5.03
CA ASP A 138 19.14 -17.25 -6.26
C ASP A 138 18.70 -18.53 -6.99
N ALA A 139 19.54 -19.57 -7.02
CA ALA A 139 19.21 -20.85 -7.66
C ALA A 139 18.10 -21.61 -6.94
N GLU A 140 18.04 -21.54 -5.61
CA GLU A 140 16.95 -22.13 -4.82
C GLU A 140 15.66 -21.35 -5.02
N MET A 141 15.74 -20.02 -5.04
CA MET A 141 14.60 -19.15 -5.29
C MET A 141 14.00 -19.36 -6.69
N GLU A 142 14.83 -19.47 -7.74
CA GLU A 142 14.33 -19.72 -9.09
C GLU A 142 13.62 -21.09 -9.19
N ARG A 143 14.13 -22.12 -8.52
CA ARG A 143 13.44 -23.42 -8.44
C ARG A 143 12.11 -23.30 -7.71
N ASP A 144 12.11 -22.64 -6.54
CA ASP A 144 10.91 -22.45 -5.73
C ASP A 144 9.82 -21.66 -6.49
N ILE A 145 10.21 -20.63 -7.24
CA ILE A 145 9.31 -19.88 -8.12
C ILE A 145 8.76 -20.77 -9.23
N ALA A 146 9.60 -21.59 -9.89
CA ALA A 146 9.18 -22.47 -10.96
C ALA A 146 8.18 -23.53 -10.46
N ASP A 147 8.45 -24.13 -9.29
CA ASP A 147 7.58 -25.13 -8.64
C ASP A 147 6.20 -24.57 -8.26
N HIS A 148 6.11 -23.24 -8.05
CA HIS A 148 4.87 -22.53 -7.75
C HIS A 148 4.28 -21.77 -8.96
N GLY A 149 4.55 -22.25 -10.18
CA GLY A 149 3.95 -21.72 -11.41
C GLY A 149 4.38 -20.29 -11.78
N GLY A 150 5.58 -19.87 -11.36
CA GLY A 150 6.12 -18.55 -11.64
C GLY A 150 5.64 -17.44 -10.68
N HIS A 151 4.73 -17.75 -9.74
CA HIS A 151 4.18 -16.76 -8.83
C HIS A 151 5.13 -16.46 -7.67
N HIS A 152 5.38 -15.19 -7.45
CA HIS A 152 6.13 -14.70 -6.29
C HIS A 152 5.71 -13.28 -5.91
N VAL A 153 6.04 -12.89 -4.69
CA VAL A 153 5.94 -11.52 -4.21
C VAL A 153 7.31 -10.99 -3.85
N VAL A 154 7.45 -9.68 -3.79
CA VAL A 154 8.68 -9.04 -3.31
C VAL A 154 8.47 -8.53 -1.88
N ARG A 155 9.41 -8.83 -1.00
CA ARG A 155 9.41 -8.42 0.40
C ARG A 155 10.62 -7.53 0.70
N PHE A 156 10.41 -6.51 1.54
CA PHE A 156 11.50 -5.73 2.09
C PHE A 156 12.39 -6.57 3.02
N LYS A 157 13.70 -6.33 2.98
CA LYS A 157 14.63 -6.78 4.01
C LYS A 157 14.62 -5.80 5.18
N VAL A 158 13.59 -5.92 6.03
CA VAL A 158 13.56 -5.15 7.28
C VAL A 158 14.79 -5.54 8.11
N PRO A 159 15.58 -4.57 8.64
CA PRO A 159 16.69 -4.89 9.53
C PRO A 159 16.20 -5.70 10.74
N ASN A 160 16.99 -6.67 11.16
CA ASN A 160 16.79 -7.31 12.45
C ASN A 160 17.57 -6.46 13.45
N GLU A 161 16.88 -5.74 14.31
CA GLU A 161 17.50 -5.10 15.47
C GLU A 161 17.73 -6.11 16.58
#